data_17310aff30557f4d5a55b744c3b0679f
#
_entry.id   17310aff30557f4d5a55b744c3b0679f
#
_cell.length_a   1.000
_cell.length_b   1.000
_cell.length_c   1.000
_cell.angle_alpha   90.00
_cell.angle_beta   90.00
_cell.angle_gamma   90.00
#
_symmetry.space_group_name_H-M   'P 1'
#
loop_
_entity.id
_entity.type
_entity.pdbx_description
1 polymer ?
#
loop_
_entity_poly.entity_id
_entity_poly.type
_entity_poly.pdbx_seq_one_letter_code
_entity_poly.pdbx_strand_id
1 'polypeptide(L)'
;MTKPKLSMSDQMVAMVRYLRQEVPSCVAAGVVDMATGMLLSFETTESHPSEVLDLLAGATLDLFQGRTVTMIEDVFKERRGIASAEHYFQEVLVNSSNLTHLFIRSNHNQDVVAVVVCPKSVNIGMLFAAARRVVKEHGGA
;
A
#
# COMPACT_ATOMS: atom_id res chain seq x y z
N MET A 1 -20.79 -25.77 3.12
CA MET A 1 -21.16 -24.34 3.01
C MET A 1 -19.94 -23.51 2.68
N THR A 2 -19.97 -22.90 1.53
CA THR A 2 -18.95 -21.91 1.16
C THR A 2 -19.23 -20.61 1.89
N LYS A 3 -18.19 -20.04 2.53
CA LYS A 3 -18.30 -18.71 3.13
C LYS A 3 -18.59 -17.70 2.01
N PRO A 4 -19.52 -16.75 2.23
CA PRO A 4 -19.74 -15.69 1.24
C PRO A 4 -18.45 -14.90 1.02
N LYS A 5 -18.18 -14.55 -0.23
CA LYS A 5 -17.07 -13.66 -0.56
C LYS A 5 -17.31 -12.30 0.06
N LEU A 6 -16.30 -11.77 0.77
CA LEU A 6 -16.33 -10.40 1.25
C LEU A 6 -16.36 -9.43 0.07
N SER A 7 -17.09 -8.34 0.19
CA SER A 7 -17.01 -7.25 -0.79
C SER A 7 -15.59 -6.68 -0.80
N MET A 8 -15.20 -6.02 -1.89
CA MET A 8 -13.89 -5.37 -1.98
C MET A 8 -13.70 -4.35 -0.85
N SER A 9 -14.74 -3.58 -0.53
CA SER A 9 -14.72 -2.62 0.57
C SER A 9 -14.42 -3.31 1.91
N ASP A 10 -15.09 -4.43 2.19
CA ASP A 10 -14.88 -5.19 3.42
C ASP A 10 -13.48 -5.80 3.48
N GLN A 11 -12.95 -6.26 2.34
CA GLN A 11 -11.59 -6.77 2.25
C GLN A 11 -10.56 -5.70 2.57
N MET A 12 -10.77 -4.48 2.08
CA MET A 12 -9.85 -3.36 2.35
C MET A 12 -9.88 -2.94 3.81
N VAL A 13 -11.07 -2.90 4.42
CA VAL A 13 -11.21 -2.64 5.85
C VAL A 13 -10.50 -3.71 6.67
N ALA A 14 -10.69 -4.98 6.31
CA ALA A 14 -10.03 -6.11 7.00
C ALA A 14 -8.51 -6.04 6.86
N MET A 15 -8.00 -5.76 5.67
CA MET A 15 -6.56 -5.63 5.43
C MET A 15 -5.94 -4.54 6.30
N VAL A 16 -6.55 -3.37 6.36
CA VAL A 16 -6.08 -2.25 7.19
C VAL A 16 -6.05 -2.65 8.67
N ARG A 17 -7.08 -3.33 9.14
CA ARG A 17 -7.15 -3.81 10.52
C ARG A 17 -6.04 -4.81 10.84
N TYR A 18 -5.80 -5.78 9.97
CA TYR A 18 -4.73 -6.76 10.15
C TYR A 18 -3.34 -6.11 10.10
N LEU A 19 -3.14 -5.14 9.21
CA LEU A 19 -1.88 -4.39 9.18
C LEU A 19 -1.63 -3.69 10.51
N ARG A 20 -2.66 -3.02 11.05
CA ARG A 20 -2.55 -2.35 12.34
C ARG A 20 -2.23 -3.31 13.49
N GLN A 21 -2.80 -4.50 13.45
CA GLN A 21 -2.64 -5.50 14.53
C GLN A 21 -1.35 -6.29 14.42
N GLU A 22 -0.93 -6.66 13.22
CA GLU A 22 0.18 -7.61 13.01
C GLU A 22 1.52 -6.94 12.73
N VAL A 23 1.53 -5.75 12.16
CA VAL A 23 2.78 -5.02 11.93
C VAL A 23 3.27 -4.44 13.26
N PRO A 24 4.55 -4.72 13.66
CA PRO A 24 5.05 -4.25 14.94
C PRO A 24 5.08 -2.71 15.01
N SER A 25 4.61 -2.17 16.12
CA SER A 25 4.59 -0.73 16.40
C SER A 25 3.86 0.11 15.38
N CYS A 26 2.93 -0.47 14.62
CA CYS A 26 2.18 0.25 13.61
C CYS A 26 1.31 1.35 14.21
N VAL A 27 1.53 2.59 13.77
CA VAL A 27 0.75 3.75 14.24
C VAL A 27 -0.35 4.14 13.26
N ALA A 28 -0.23 3.75 12.00
CA ALA A 28 -1.24 4.00 10.98
C ALA A 28 -1.13 2.98 9.86
N ALA A 29 -2.25 2.65 9.26
CA ALA A 29 -2.32 1.82 8.06
C ALA A 29 -3.45 2.30 7.18
N GLY A 30 -3.27 2.18 5.87
CA GLY A 30 -4.27 2.59 4.89
C GLY A 30 -4.14 1.84 3.59
N VAL A 31 -5.14 1.98 2.75
CA VAL A 31 -5.19 1.40 1.40
C VAL A 31 -5.60 2.48 0.42
N VAL A 32 -4.82 2.64 -0.63
CA VAL A 32 -5.05 3.62 -1.69
C VAL A 32 -5.37 2.91 -3.00
N ASP A 33 -6.38 3.42 -3.70
CA ASP A 33 -6.70 2.98 -5.05
C ASP A 33 -5.90 3.83 -6.06
N MET A 34 -4.99 3.18 -6.79
CA MET A 34 -4.14 3.87 -7.76
C MET A 34 -4.90 4.33 -9.00
N ALA A 35 -6.03 3.70 -9.31
CA ALA A 35 -6.83 4.10 -10.46
C ALA A 35 -7.50 5.48 -10.26
N THR A 36 -7.90 5.78 -9.03
CA THR A 36 -8.60 7.03 -8.68
C THR A 36 -7.77 7.98 -7.82
N GLY A 37 -6.70 7.47 -7.19
CA GLY A 37 -5.93 8.24 -6.20
C GLY A 37 -6.67 8.43 -4.87
N MET A 38 -7.70 7.62 -4.62
CA MET A 38 -8.52 7.75 -3.41
C MET A 38 -8.07 6.81 -2.30
N LEU A 39 -8.16 7.30 -1.08
CA LEU A 39 -7.95 6.49 0.12
C LEU A 39 -9.22 5.66 0.37
N LEU A 40 -9.09 4.33 0.32
CA LEU A 40 -10.22 3.41 0.45
C LEU A 40 -10.54 3.05 1.90
N SER A 41 -9.51 2.94 2.74
CA SER A 41 -9.65 2.62 4.15
C SER A 41 -8.43 3.13 4.89
N PHE A 42 -8.61 3.50 6.16
CA PHE A 42 -7.52 4.04 6.98
C PHE A 42 -7.81 3.84 8.46
N GLU A 43 -6.78 3.43 9.22
CA GLU A 43 -6.81 3.39 10.68
C GLU A 43 -5.53 4.04 11.23
N THR A 44 -5.66 4.83 12.28
CA THR A 44 -4.53 5.49 12.93
C THR A 44 -4.76 5.57 14.43
N THR A 45 -3.66 5.63 15.19
CA THR A 45 -3.70 5.89 16.62
C THR A 45 -4.03 7.35 16.96
N GLU A 46 -3.85 8.24 15.97
CA GLU A 46 -4.09 9.67 16.12
C GLU A 46 -5.11 10.14 15.10
N SER A 47 -5.89 11.15 15.47
CA SER A 47 -6.84 11.79 14.56
C SER A 47 -6.10 12.72 13.59
N HIS A 48 -6.40 12.61 12.31
CA HIS A 48 -5.86 13.48 11.27
C HIS A 48 -6.99 14.14 10.48
N PRO A 49 -6.83 15.41 10.07
CA PRO A 49 -7.78 16.04 9.15
C PRO A 49 -7.88 15.28 7.83
N SER A 50 -9.08 15.26 7.23
CA SER A 50 -9.29 14.58 5.95
C SER A 50 -8.38 15.11 4.84
N GLU A 51 -8.03 16.39 4.87
CA GLU A 51 -7.10 16.99 3.91
C GLU A 51 -5.73 16.32 3.93
N VAL A 52 -5.22 15.99 5.12
CA VAL A 52 -3.93 15.30 5.27
C VAL A 52 -4.00 13.90 4.68
N LEU A 53 -5.11 13.19 4.89
CA LEU A 53 -5.32 11.85 4.36
C LEU A 53 -5.41 11.87 2.83
N ASP A 54 -6.09 12.86 2.27
CA ASP A 54 -6.20 13.01 0.81
C ASP A 54 -4.84 13.32 0.18
N LEU A 55 -4.04 14.16 0.82
CA LEU A 55 -2.68 14.47 0.36
C LEU A 55 -1.76 13.24 0.44
N LEU A 56 -1.92 12.42 1.49
CA LEU A 56 -1.17 11.17 1.63
C LEU A 56 -1.49 10.21 0.49
N ALA A 57 -2.77 10.08 0.14
CA ALA A 57 -3.19 9.26 -0.99
C ALA A 57 -2.61 9.77 -2.31
N GLY A 58 -2.62 11.08 -2.53
CA GLY A 58 -2.01 11.72 -3.70
C GLY A 58 -0.51 11.48 -3.78
N ALA A 59 0.19 11.60 -2.66
CA ALA A 59 1.63 11.33 -2.59
C ALA A 59 1.94 9.86 -2.91
N THR A 60 1.12 8.94 -2.44
CA THR A 60 1.26 7.51 -2.76
C THR A 60 1.12 7.28 -4.26
N LEU A 61 0.14 7.91 -4.88
CA LEU A 61 -0.05 7.83 -6.32
C LEU A 61 1.18 8.32 -7.09
N ASP A 62 1.75 9.45 -6.67
CA ASP A 62 2.94 10.01 -7.30
C ASP A 62 4.16 9.09 -7.18
N LEU A 63 4.34 8.44 -6.03
CA LEU A 63 5.46 7.51 -5.80
C LEU A 63 5.39 6.29 -6.72
N PHE A 64 4.20 5.77 -6.98
CA PHE A 64 4.02 4.53 -7.74
C PHE A 64 3.70 4.76 -9.21
N GLN A 65 3.01 5.84 -9.55
CA GLN A 65 2.48 6.09 -10.89
C GLN A 65 2.67 7.52 -11.37
N GLY A 66 3.61 8.26 -10.78
CA GLY A 66 3.98 9.58 -11.28
C GLY A 66 4.50 9.48 -12.72
N ARG A 67 4.45 10.59 -13.44
CA ARG A 67 4.79 10.63 -14.86
C ARG A 67 6.17 10.04 -15.15
N THR A 68 7.18 10.39 -14.36
CA THR A 68 8.54 9.88 -14.55
C THR A 68 8.63 8.38 -14.27
N VAL A 69 7.91 7.90 -13.24
CA VAL A 69 7.87 6.48 -12.90
C VAL A 69 7.26 5.67 -14.03
N THR A 70 6.14 6.11 -14.59
CA THR A 70 5.49 5.41 -15.71
C THR A 70 6.36 5.42 -16.98
N MET A 71 7.10 6.47 -17.22
CA MET A 71 8.07 6.53 -18.31
C MET A 71 9.18 5.50 -18.13
N ILE A 72 9.70 5.34 -16.92
CA ILE A 72 10.71 4.31 -16.61
C ILE A 72 10.14 2.91 -16.85
N GLU A 73 8.92 2.65 -16.35
CA GLU A 73 8.24 1.38 -16.55
C GLU A 73 8.12 1.04 -18.06
N ASP A 74 7.68 1.99 -18.86
CA ASP A 74 7.47 1.80 -20.29
C ASP A 74 8.79 1.48 -20.99
N VAL A 75 9.87 2.19 -20.68
CA VAL A 75 11.20 1.95 -21.25
C VAL A 75 11.70 0.55 -20.92
N PHE A 76 11.57 0.11 -19.67
CA PHE A 76 12.02 -1.22 -19.27
C PHE A 76 11.20 -2.33 -19.91
N LYS A 77 9.89 -2.17 -20.02
CA LYS A 77 9.02 -3.14 -20.69
C LYS A 77 9.36 -3.27 -22.17
N GLU A 78 9.57 -2.15 -22.84
CA GLU A 78 9.96 -2.13 -24.25
C GLU A 78 11.28 -2.84 -24.48
N ARG A 79 12.31 -2.54 -23.70
CA ARG A 79 13.64 -3.16 -23.83
C ARG A 79 13.65 -4.65 -23.55
N ARG A 80 12.78 -5.12 -22.64
CA ARG A 80 12.67 -6.54 -22.30
C ARG A 80 11.68 -7.30 -23.16
N GLY A 81 10.94 -6.61 -24.02
CA GLY A 81 9.88 -7.21 -24.83
C GLY A 81 8.73 -7.76 -24.00
N ILE A 82 8.48 -7.18 -22.82
CA ILE A 82 7.42 -7.63 -21.92
C ILE A 82 6.17 -6.80 -22.16
N ALA A 83 5.09 -7.45 -22.61
CA ALA A 83 3.78 -6.85 -22.78
C ALA A 83 2.91 -7.19 -21.57
N SER A 84 3.28 -6.71 -20.38
CA SER A 84 2.56 -6.97 -19.14
C SER A 84 1.89 -5.70 -18.63
N ALA A 85 0.69 -5.85 -18.03
CA ALA A 85 0.00 -4.78 -17.32
C ALA A 85 0.58 -4.55 -15.92
N GLU A 86 1.50 -5.41 -15.47
CA GLU A 86 2.12 -5.30 -14.16
C GLU A 86 3.01 -4.06 -14.08
N HIS A 87 2.87 -3.33 -12.98
CA HIS A 87 3.69 -2.16 -12.71
C HIS A 87 5.07 -2.54 -12.18
N TYR A 88 6.07 -1.71 -12.48
CA TYR A 88 7.46 -2.00 -12.13
C TYR A 88 7.73 -1.87 -10.63
N PHE A 89 7.27 -0.77 -10.02
CA PHE A 89 7.47 -0.55 -8.59
C PHE A 89 6.40 -1.28 -7.78
N GLN A 90 6.86 -2.21 -6.94
CA GLN A 90 5.98 -3.03 -6.12
C GLN A 90 6.00 -2.60 -4.65
N GLU A 91 7.16 -2.17 -4.15
CA GLU A 91 7.33 -1.75 -2.76
C GLU A 91 8.22 -0.51 -2.71
N VAL A 92 7.87 0.44 -1.83
CA VAL A 92 8.68 1.63 -1.57
C VAL A 92 8.77 1.83 -0.06
N LEU A 93 9.99 1.97 0.46
CA LEU A 93 10.23 2.29 1.86
C LEU A 93 10.76 3.72 1.95
N VAL A 94 10.10 4.55 2.75
CA VAL A 94 10.50 5.94 2.95
C VAL A 94 10.71 6.21 4.43
N ASN A 95 11.88 6.72 4.78
CA ASN A 95 12.15 7.21 6.13
C ASN A 95 11.99 8.72 6.17
N SER A 96 11.11 9.19 7.04
CA SER A 96 11.05 10.60 7.40
C SER A 96 11.91 10.84 8.66
N SER A 97 11.90 12.06 9.20
CA SER A 97 12.72 12.38 10.37
C SER A 97 12.38 11.55 11.60
N ASN A 98 11.14 11.10 11.74
CA ASN A 98 10.66 10.39 12.93
C ASN A 98 9.84 9.13 12.64
N LEU A 99 9.54 8.85 11.37
CA LEU A 99 8.66 7.74 10.97
C LEU A 99 9.28 6.93 9.84
N THR A 100 8.83 5.69 9.73
CA THR A 100 9.12 4.81 8.60
C THR A 100 7.80 4.49 7.90
N HIS A 101 7.74 4.70 6.59
CA HIS A 101 6.56 4.46 5.76
C HIS A 101 6.86 3.33 4.79
N LEU A 102 6.04 2.29 4.77
CA LEU A 102 6.14 1.20 3.80
C LEU A 102 4.91 1.21 2.92
N PHE A 103 5.13 1.20 1.61
CA PHE A 103 4.10 1.15 0.59
C PHE A 103 4.24 -0.17 -0.14
N ILE A 104 3.18 -0.98 -0.18
CA ILE A 104 3.19 -2.29 -0.84
C ILE A 104 2.02 -2.38 -1.80
N ARG A 105 2.32 -2.65 -3.07
CA ARG A 105 1.31 -2.93 -4.08
C ARG A 105 0.81 -4.37 -3.92
N SER A 106 -0.52 -4.56 -4.03
CA SER A 106 -1.11 -5.89 -3.99
C SER A 106 -0.75 -6.67 -5.25
N ASN A 107 -0.36 -7.94 -5.10
CA ASN A 107 -0.11 -8.83 -6.24
C ASN A 107 -1.39 -9.26 -6.94
N HIS A 108 -2.51 -9.23 -6.23
CA HIS A 108 -3.80 -9.65 -6.76
C HIS A 108 -4.52 -8.52 -7.51
N ASN A 109 -4.21 -7.28 -7.17
CA ASN A 109 -4.79 -6.11 -7.80
C ASN A 109 -3.76 -4.99 -7.84
N GLN A 110 -3.20 -4.73 -9.03
CA GLN A 110 -2.13 -3.76 -9.24
C GLN A 110 -2.55 -2.31 -8.93
N ASP A 111 -3.85 -2.03 -8.84
CA ASP A 111 -4.35 -0.71 -8.48
C ASP A 111 -4.45 -0.50 -6.97
N VAL A 112 -4.22 -1.53 -6.16
CA VAL A 112 -4.31 -1.45 -4.70
C VAL A 112 -2.91 -1.34 -4.09
N VAL A 113 -2.68 -0.29 -3.32
CA VAL A 113 -1.42 -0.09 -2.56
C VAL A 113 -1.75 0.05 -1.09
N ALA A 114 -1.14 -0.80 -0.26
CA ALA A 114 -1.22 -0.68 1.20
C ALA A 114 -0.13 0.26 1.71
N VAL A 115 -0.47 1.07 2.69
CA VAL A 115 0.46 2.00 3.35
C VAL A 115 0.52 1.66 4.83
N VAL A 116 1.72 1.51 5.36
CA VAL A 116 1.95 1.23 6.78
C VAL A 116 2.92 2.26 7.33
N VAL A 117 2.60 2.85 8.47
CA VAL A 117 3.44 3.85 9.13
C VAL A 117 3.82 3.36 10.51
N CYS A 118 5.12 3.37 10.79
CA CYS A 118 5.70 2.93 12.06
C CYS A 118 6.68 3.97 12.60
N PRO A 119 7.00 3.94 13.90
CA PRO A 119 8.13 4.73 14.40
C PRO A 119 9.43 4.32 13.70
N LYS A 120 10.37 5.24 13.61
CA LYS A 120 11.66 5.01 12.95
C LYS A 120 12.47 3.87 13.59
N SER A 121 12.19 3.53 14.83
CA SER A 121 12.84 2.44 15.58
C SER A 121 12.32 1.04 15.21
N VAL A 122 11.31 0.94 14.35
CA VAL A 122 10.74 -0.37 13.97
C VAL A 122 11.82 -1.28 13.35
N ASN A 123 11.74 -2.57 13.66
CA ASN A 123 12.58 -3.55 12.98
C ASN A 123 12.11 -3.71 11.54
N ILE A 124 12.95 -3.30 10.60
CA ILE A 124 12.61 -3.27 9.17
C ILE A 124 12.27 -4.66 8.64
N GLY A 125 13.03 -5.69 9.02
CA GLY A 125 12.77 -7.06 8.58
C GLY A 125 11.41 -7.57 9.04
N MET A 126 11.05 -7.30 10.30
CA MET A 126 9.73 -7.67 10.84
C MET A 126 8.60 -6.89 10.19
N LEU A 127 8.83 -5.60 9.92
CA LEU A 127 7.88 -4.76 9.21
C LEU A 127 7.55 -5.35 7.84
N PHE A 128 8.56 -5.64 7.03
CA PHE A 128 8.37 -6.24 5.70
C PHE A 128 7.69 -7.59 5.78
N ALA A 129 8.14 -8.47 6.68
CA ALA A 129 7.58 -9.82 6.80
C ALA A 129 6.09 -9.79 7.15
N ALA A 130 5.70 -8.99 8.14
CA ALA A 130 4.31 -8.87 8.57
C ALA A 130 3.43 -8.22 7.50
N ALA A 131 3.89 -7.10 6.93
CA ALA A 131 3.12 -6.37 5.93
C ALA A 131 2.93 -7.17 4.64
N ARG A 132 3.97 -7.84 4.15
CA ARG A 132 3.87 -8.71 2.96
C ARG A 132 2.89 -9.85 3.18
N ARG A 133 2.92 -10.47 4.36
CA ARG A 133 1.98 -11.56 4.68
C ARG A 133 0.54 -11.07 4.67
N VAL A 134 0.26 -9.96 5.33
CA VAL A 134 -1.11 -9.41 5.39
C VAL A 134 -1.61 -9.01 4.01
N VAL A 135 -0.80 -8.33 3.22
CA VAL A 135 -1.19 -7.92 1.87
C VAL A 135 -1.44 -9.13 0.98
N LYS A 136 -0.63 -10.18 1.10
CA LYS A 136 -0.82 -11.41 0.35
C LYS A 136 -2.13 -12.12 0.73
N GLU A 137 -2.46 -12.18 2.02
CA GLU A 137 -3.66 -12.88 2.52
C GLU A 137 -4.93 -12.09 2.31
N HIS A 138 -4.88 -10.75 2.34
CA HIS A 138 -6.06 -9.88 2.36
C HIS A 138 -6.09 -8.85 1.22
N GLY A 139 -5.09 -8.82 0.38
CA GLY A 139 -4.87 -7.74 -0.60
C GLY A 139 -5.70 -7.83 -1.88
N GLY A 140 -6.58 -8.78 -2.00
CA GLY A 140 -7.42 -8.90 -3.19
C GLY A 140 -8.26 -10.16 -3.20
N ALA A 141 -9.25 -10.13 -4.01
CA ALA A 141 -10.16 -11.25 -4.23
C ALA A 141 -9.64 -12.18 -5.31
#